data_687ed488f64d4813b74ed86162e870c3
#
_entry.id   687ed488f64d4813b74ed86162e870c3
#
_cell.length_a   1.000
_cell.length_b   1.000
_cell.length_c   1.000
_cell.angle_alpha   90.00
_cell.angle_beta   90.00
_cell.angle_gamma   90.00
#
_symmetry.space_group_name_H-M   'P 1'
#
loop_
_entity.id
_entity.type
_entity.pdbx_description
1 polymer ?
#
loop_
_entity_poly.entity_id
_entity_poly.type
_entity_poly.pdbx_seq_one_letter_code
_entity_poly.pdbx_strand_id
1 'polypeptide(L)'
;MITILYALLIVAAIGLVAGVLLALASHFFAVPENPMTKAVRECLPGANCGACGYAGCDAYAAAVAEGKAAPNLCIPGGPDVASQLSDVLGVEVEVGKPRVAYVNCSGDCNAVGCTVVYDGIKSCKAANMLYGGPELCKYGCVGCGDCVSSCPVGAIKVTDELAHVDPALCIACGACVKSCPKGLIELVEEDVYVIVACSNKEKGAIARKHCMNTCIGCKKCEKVCPEGAVTVTDNLSRIDYSKCTHCGKCAEACPTKIIKIVDLAKK
;
A
#
# COMPACT_ATOMS: atom_id res chain seq x y z
N MET A 1 45.95 38.60 -10.94
CA MET A 1 45.39 37.87 -12.11
C MET A 1 46.14 36.55 -12.40
N ILE A 2 47.47 36.54 -12.41
CA ILE A 2 48.28 35.33 -12.70
C ILE A 2 48.02 34.20 -11.70
N THR A 3 47.92 34.47 -10.41
CA THR A 3 47.63 33.45 -9.37
C THR A 3 46.26 32.79 -9.52
N ILE A 4 45.24 33.52 -9.95
CA ILE A 4 43.90 33.01 -10.22
C ILE A 4 43.95 32.08 -11.45
N LEU A 5 44.68 32.44 -12.48
CA LEU A 5 44.88 31.63 -13.68
C LEU A 5 45.57 30.29 -13.37
N TYR A 6 46.64 30.31 -12.55
CA TYR A 6 47.29 29.07 -12.10
C TYR A 6 46.38 28.19 -11.26
N ALA A 7 45.56 28.77 -10.35
CA ALA A 7 44.60 28.01 -9.56
C ALA A 7 43.55 27.33 -10.44
N LEU A 8 43.01 28.04 -11.43
CA LEU A 8 42.07 27.48 -12.40
C LEU A 8 42.67 26.34 -13.22
N LEU A 9 43.93 26.51 -13.70
CA LEU A 9 44.62 25.47 -14.46
C LEU A 9 44.89 24.22 -13.63
N ILE A 10 45.28 24.37 -12.37
CA ILE A 10 45.50 23.23 -11.46
C ILE A 10 44.19 22.46 -11.21
N VAL A 11 43.09 23.18 -10.90
CA VAL A 11 41.78 22.54 -10.67
C VAL A 11 41.28 21.84 -11.94
N ALA A 12 41.44 22.46 -13.10
CA ALA A 12 41.08 21.86 -14.38
C ALA A 12 41.90 20.60 -14.68
N ALA A 13 43.23 20.63 -14.42
CA ALA A 13 44.11 19.48 -14.61
C ALA A 13 43.73 18.32 -13.67
N ILE A 14 43.46 18.60 -12.40
CA ILE A 14 43.02 17.58 -11.43
C ILE A 14 41.64 16.98 -11.88
N GLY A 15 40.71 17.83 -12.29
CA GLY A 15 39.40 17.38 -12.80
C GLY A 15 39.51 16.49 -14.04
N LEU A 16 40.40 16.85 -14.97
CA LEU A 16 40.65 16.06 -16.18
C LEU A 16 41.31 14.71 -15.86
N VAL A 17 42.31 14.68 -14.99
CA VAL A 17 42.92 13.43 -14.55
C VAL A 17 41.96 12.53 -13.82
N ALA A 18 41.16 13.08 -12.89
CA ALA A 18 40.14 12.32 -12.18
C ALA A 18 39.07 11.78 -13.13
N GLY A 19 38.61 12.59 -14.10
CA GLY A 19 37.64 12.18 -15.12
C GLY A 19 38.17 11.04 -16.00
N VAL A 20 39.39 11.11 -16.45
CA VAL A 20 40.02 10.04 -17.24
C VAL A 20 40.19 8.77 -16.41
N LEU A 21 40.63 8.87 -15.16
CA LEU A 21 40.75 7.71 -14.28
C LEU A 21 39.41 7.04 -14.00
N LEU A 22 38.32 7.82 -13.76
CA LEU A 22 36.98 7.30 -13.59
C LEU A 22 36.48 6.64 -14.88
N ALA A 23 36.70 7.23 -16.05
CA ALA A 23 36.30 6.65 -17.33
C ALA A 23 37.02 5.32 -17.60
N LEU A 24 38.34 5.26 -17.34
CA LEU A 24 39.13 4.03 -17.45
C LEU A 24 38.64 2.98 -16.46
N ALA A 25 38.43 3.34 -15.18
CA ALA A 25 37.89 2.44 -14.17
C ALA A 25 36.54 1.92 -14.57
N SER A 26 35.60 2.76 -15.04
CA SER A 26 34.28 2.36 -15.53
C SER A 26 34.38 1.35 -16.68
N HIS A 27 35.33 1.53 -17.59
CA HIS A 27 35.51 0.59 -18.71
C HIS A 27 36.09 -0.76 -18.27
N PHE A 28 37.06 -0.75 -17.35
CA PHE A 28 37.74 -1.98 -16.90
C PHE A 28 36.91 -2.76 -15.86
N PHE A 29 36.10 -2.07 -15.06
CA PHE A 29 35.28 -2.67 -14.03
C PHE A 29 33.79 -2.79 -14.47
N ALA A 30 33.47 -2.55 -15.75
CA ALA A 30 32.15 -2.78 -16.28
C ALA A 30 31.76 -4.27 -16.08
N VAL A 31 30.79 -4.53 -15.21
CA VAL A 31 30.22 -5.87 -15.07
C VAL A 31 29.35 -6.13 -16.29
N PRO A 32 29.61 -7.21 -17.06
CA PRO A 32 28.75 -7.55 -18.21
C PRO A 32 27.33 -7.78 -17.74
N GLU A 33 26.40 -6.97 -18.22
CA GLU A 33 24.98 -7.16 -17.92
C GLU A 33 24.50 -8.46 -18.59
N ASN A 34 23.84 -9.32 -17.81
CA ASN A 34 23.21 -10.51 -18.32
C ASN A 34 22.07 -10.08 -19.26
N PRO A 35 22.07 -10.48 -20.55
CA PRO A 35 21.01 -10.10 -21.50
C PRO A 35 19.62 -10.51 -21.02
N MET A 36 19.50 -11.61 -20.27
CA MET A 36 18.25 -12.05 -19.65
C MET A 36 17.77 -11.06 -18.59
N THR A 37 18.68 -10.54 -17.75
CA THR A 37 18.34 -9.51 -16.75
C THR A 37 17.78 -8.26 -17.41
N LYS A 38 18.36 -7.83 -18.53
CA LYS A 38 17.88 -6.67 -19.28
C LYS A 38 16.49 -6.93 -19.88
N ALA A 39 16.27 -8.08 -20.50
CA ALA A 39 14.98 -8.45 -21.07
C ALA A 39 13.88 -8.51 -19.97
N VAL A 40 14.16 -9.13 -18.83
CA VAL A 40 13.25 -9.15 -17.68
C VAL A 40 13.00 -7.73 -17.16
N ARG A 41 14.03 -6.88 -17.10
CA ARG A 41 13.90 -5.49 -16.62
C ARG A 41 13.00 -4.64 -17.52
N GLU A 42 13.05 -4.84 -18.81
CA GLU A 42 12.20 -4.14 -19.80
C GLU A 42 10.71 -4.48 -19.65
N CYS A 43 10.38 -5.68 -19.19
CA CYS A 43 9.00 -6.07 -18.87
C CYS A 43 8.46 -5.40 -17.61
N LEU A 44 9.33 -4.95 -16.69
CA LEU A 44 8.90 -4.43 -15.39
C LEU A 44 8.50 -2.94 -15.47
N PRO A 45 7.48 -2.50 -14.68
CA PRO A 45 6.92 -1.15 -14.77
C PRO A 45 7.87 -0.02 -14.30
N GLY A 46 9.03 -0.34 -13.75
CA GLY A 46 10.02 0.65 -13.32
C GLY A 46 9.66 1.47 -12.09
N ALA A 47 8.58 1.15 -11.40
CA ALA A 47 8.09 1.90 -10.24
C ALA A 47 9.01 1.84 -9.01
N ASN A 48 9.96 0.89 -8.96
CA ASN A 48 10.91 0.68 -7.84
C ASN A 48 10.25 0.68 -6.44
N CYS A 49 9.00 0.21 -6.35
CA CYS A 49 8.16 0.30 -5.16
C CYS A 49 8.52 -0.67 -4.05
N GLY A 50 9.36 -1.68 -4.32
CA GLY A 50 9.77 -2.70 -3.33
C GLY A 50 8.65 -3.66 -2.89
N ALA A 51 7.50 -3.70 -3.57
CA ALA A 51 6.37 -4.58 -3.24
C ALA A 51 6.72 -6.08 -3.37
N CYS A 52 7.58 -6.42 -4.32
CA CYS A 52 8.12 -7.76 -4.55
C CYS A 52 9.13 -8.22 -3.47
N GLY A 53 9.50 -7.35 -2.52
CA GLY A 53 10.50 -7.65 -1.48
C GLY A 53 11.95 -7.32 -1.87
N TYR A 54 12.19 -6.85 -3.09
CA TYR A 54 13.51 -6.43 -3.59
C TYR A 54 13.67 -4.91 -3.52
N ALA A 55 14.93 -4.43 -3.49
CA ALA A 55 15.25 -3.00 -3.36
C ALA A 55 14.78 -2.13 -4.53
N GLY A 56 14.47 -2.74 -5.68
CA GLY A 56 13.96 -2.08 -6.87
C GLY A 56 13.76 -3.07 -8.01
N CYS A 57 13.25 -2.59 -9.15
CA CYS A 57 12.99 -3.42 -10.31
C CYS A 57 14.27 -4.06 -10.88
N ASP A 58 15.42 -3.37 -10.77
CA ASP A 58 16.71 -3.90 -11.25
C ASP A 58 17.16 -5.12 -10.41
N ALA A 59 17.06 -5.02 -9.08
CA ALA A 59 17.40 -6.13 -8.19
C ALA A 59 16.45 -7.32 -8.36
N TYR A 60 15.16 -7.05 -8.59
CA TYR A 60 14.18 -8.10 -8.88
C TYR A 60 14.44 -8.77 -10.22
N ALA A 61 14.72 -7.98 -11.28
CA ALA A 61 15.06 -8.51 -12.60
C ALA A 61 16.29 -9.43 -12.57
N ALA A 62 17.33 -9.03 -11.84
CA ALA A 62 18.52 -9.87 -11.67
C ALA A 62 18.18 -11.18 -10.94
N ALA A 63 17.39 -11.11 -9.87
CA ALA A 63 17.00 -12.30 -9.11
C ALA A 63 16.12 -13.27 -9.92
N VAL A 64 15.20 -12.74 -10.75
CA VAL A 64 14.38 -13.56 -11.68
C VAL A 64 15.25 -14.20 -12.75
N ALA A 65 16.16 -13.44 -13.38
CA ALA A 65 17.06 -13.96 -14.41
C ALA A 65 18.02 -15.04 -13.88
N GLU A 66 18.36 -14.99 -12.60
CA GLU A 66 19.16 -16.00 -11.90
C GLU A 66 18.34 -17.18 -11.35
N GLY A 67 17.03 -17.18 -11.51
CA GLY A 67 16.13 -18.19 -10.96
C GLY A 67 15.97 -18.17 -9.43
N LYS A 68 16.42 -17.08 -8.78
CA LYS A 68 16.34 -16.89 -7.31
C LYS A 68 15.00 -16.31 -6.85
N ALA A 69 14.23 -15.70 -7.74
CA ALA A 69 12.94 -15.11 -7.47
C ALA A 69 11.86 -15.68 -8.39
N ALA A 70 10.66 -15.87 -7.85
CA ALA A 70 9.51 -16.23 -8.65
C ALA A 70 9.10 -15.05 -9.57
N PRO A 71 8.74 -15.28 -10.83
CA PRO A 71 8.43 -14.21 -11.78
C PRO A 71 7.09 -13.50 -11.52
N ASN A 72 6.23 -14.03 -10.66
CA ASN A 72 4.90 -13.50 -10.32
C ASN A 72 4.87 -12.55 -9.11
N LEU A 73 6.01 -12.11 -8.58
CA LEU A 73 6.06 -11.24 -7.40
C LEU A 73 5.78 -9.76 -7.71
N CYS A 74 5.77 -9.36 -8.98
CA CYS A 74 5.51 -7.96 -9.35
C CYS A 74 4.01 -7.66 -9.32
N ILE A 75 3.48 -7.26 -8.16
CA ILE A 75 2.06 -6.93 -8.01
C ILE A 75 1.64 -5.73 -8.88
N PRO A 76 2.38 -4.60 -8.93
CA PRO A 76 2.02 -3.46 -9.78
C PRO A 76 2.03 -3.75 -11.28
N GLY A 77 2.78 -4.76 -11.71
CA GLY A 77 2.85 -5.15 -13.12
C GLY A 77 1.61 -5.88 -13.63
N GLY A 78 0.87 -6.51 -12.72
CA GLY A 78 -0.36 -7.23 -13.06
C GLY A 78 -0.21 -8.32 -14.11
N PRO A 79 -1.31 -8.65 -14.82
CA PRO A 79 -1.34 -9.70 -15.84
C PRO A 79 -0.39 -9.44 -17.02
N ASP A 80 -0.28 -8.17 -17.43
CA ASP A 80 0.50 -7.80 -18.62
C ASP A 80 2.00 -8.10 -18.43
N VAL A 81 2.56 -7.75 -17.27
CA VAL A 81 3.96 -8.05 -16.94
C VAL A 81 4.17 -9.56 -16.77
N ALA A 82 3.22 -10.25 -16.17
CA ALA A 82 3.31 -11.70 -16.02
C ALA A 82 3.33 -12.43 -17.37
N SER A 83 2.49 -11.99 -18.32
CA SER A 83 2.49 -12.51 -19.70
C SER A 83 3.83 -12.26 -20.41
N GLN A 84 4.33 -11.01 -20.36
CA GLN A 84 5.63 -10.66 -20.94
C GLN A 84 6.79 -11.46 -20.33
N LEU A 85 6.76 -11.65 -19.01
CA LEU A 85 7.76 -12.48 -18.32
C LEU A 85 7.64 -13.96 -18.71
N SER A 86 6.42 -14.47 -18.93
CA SER A 86 6.22 -15.84 -19.45
C SER A 86 6.88 -16.01 -20.79
N ASP A 87 6.71 -15.03 -21.71
CA ASP A 87 7.29 -15.07 -23.05
C ASP A 87 8.83 -15.01 -23.01
N VAL A 88 9.39 -14.14 -22.16
CA VAL A 88 10.84 -13.96 -22.03
C VAL A 88 11.52 -15.15 -21.35
N LEU A 89 10.88 -15.73 -20.32
CA LEU A 89 11.45 -16.82 -19.53
C LEU A 89 11.10 -18.21 -20.08
N GLY A 90 10.11 -18.32 -20.98
CA GLY A 90 9.61 -19.59 -21.51
C GLY A 90 8.92 -20.46 -20.45
N VAL A 91 8.35 -19.86 -19.38
CA VAL A 91 7.65 -20.56 -18.31
C VAL A 91 6.27 -19.94 -18.10
N GLU A 92 5.28 -20.76 -17.76
CA GLU A 92 3.96 -20.23 -17.37
C GLU A 92 4.08 -19.49 -16.03
N VAL A 93 3.67 -18.22 -16.04
CA VAL A 93 3.64 -17.36 -14.84
C VAL A 93 2.19 -17.26 -14.38
N GLU A 94 1.88 -17.84 -13.22
CA GLU A 94 0.57 -17.69 -12.60
C GLU A 94 0.32 -16.21 -12.22
N VAL A 95 -0.75 -15.66 -12.74
CA VAL A 95 -1.16 -14.29 -12.48
C VAL A 95 -2.08 -14.25 -11.28
N GLY A 96 -1.67 -13.57 -10.22
CA GLY A 96 -2.56 -13.25 -9.11
C GLY A 96 -3.65 -12.27 -9.55
N LYS A 97 -4.83 -12.33 -8.91
CA LYS A 97 -5.90 -11.36 -9.15
C LYS A 97 -5.42 -9.93 -8.87
N PRO A 98 -5.87 -8.95 -9.67
CA PRO A 98 -5.58 -7.55 -9.42
C PRO A 98 -6.03 -7.13 -8.01
N ARG A 99 -5.25 -6.29 -7.34
CA ARG A 99 -5.53 -5.82 -5.99
C ARG A 99 -5.58 -4.31 -5.92
N VAL A 100 -6.31 -3.82 -4.92
CA VAL A 100 -6.44 -2.39 -4.60
C VAL A 100 -6.28 -2.21 -3.08
N ALA A 101 -5.67 -1.11 -2.67
CA ALA A 101 -5.62 -0.76 -1.26
C ALA A 101 -6.99 -0.25 -0.80
N TYR A 102 -7.42 -0.67 0.39
CA TYR A 102 -8.65 -0.19 1.03
C TYR A 102 -8.40 0.19 2.49
N VAL A 103 -9.10 1.23 2.97
CA VAL A 103 -9.00 1.73 4.34
C VAL A 103 -10.12 1.17 5.19
N ASN A 104 -9.83 0.29 6.15
CA ASN A 104 -10.80 -0.34 7.05
C ASN A 104 -11.24 0.63 8.18
N CYS A 105 -11.67 1.81 7.79
CA CYS A 105 -12.22 2.84 8.68
C CYS A 105 -13.30 3.65 7.97
N SER A 106 -14.33 4.04 8.71
CA SER A 106 -15.38 4.98 8.27
C SER A 106 -15.59 6.12 9.26
N GLY A 107 -14.69 6.25 10.24
CA GLY A 107 -14.73 7.33 11.23
C GLY A 107 -14.02 8.56 10.68
N ASP A 108 -14.79 9.51 10.16
CA ASP A 108 -14.34 10.85 9.80
C ASP A 108 -14.44 11.79 11.02
N CYS A 109 -14.03 13.05 10.87
CA CYS A 109 -14.07 14.06 11.94
C CYS A 109 -15.49 14.35 12.47
N ASN A 110 -16.55 14.02 11.72
CA ASN A 110 -17.94 14.20 12.16
C ASN A 110 -18.44 12.98 12.96
N ALA A 111 -17.86 11.80 12.72
CA ALA A 111 -18.28 10.54 13.35
C ALA A 111 -17.47 10.21 14.61
N VAL A 112 -16.24 10.71 14.72
CA VAL A 112 -15.30 10.40 15.83
C VAL A 112 -15.11 11.62 16.69
N GLY A 113 -15.27 11.47 18.02
CA GLY A 113 -14.93 12.53 18.97
C GLY A 113 -13.40 12.62 19.18
N CYS A 114 -12.90 13.83 19.49
CA CYS A 114 -11.51 14.07 19.84
C CYS A 114 -11.34 14.11 21.37
N THR A 115 -10.23 13.58 21.87
CA THR A 115 -9.85 13.62 23.29
C THR A 115 -8.99 14.86 23.60
N VAL A 116 -8.09 15.20 22.67
CA VAL A 116 -7.12 16.29 22.79
C VAL A 116 -6.89 16.96 21.45
N VAL A 117 -6.52 18.23 21.47
CA VAL A 117 -6.01 18.92 20.30
C VAL A 117 -4.54 18.56 20.16
N TYR A 118 -4.18 17.93 19.05
CA TYR A 118 -2.80 17.58 18.75
C TYR A 118 -2.13 18.68 17.93
N ASP A 119 -1.19 19.37 18.56
CA ASP A 119 -0.37 20.43 17.95
C ASP A 119 1.10 19.98 17.89
N GLY A 120 1.35 18.86 17.25
CA GLY A 120 2.68 18.27 17.08
C GLY A 120 3.04 18.06 15.62
N ILE A 121 4.03 17.20 15.39
CA ILE A 121 4.47 16.81 14.03
C ILE A 121 3.28 16.17 13.29
N LYS A 122 2.93 16.70 12.13
CA LYS A 122 1.84 16.17 11.28
C LYS A 122 2.24 14.81 10.67
N SER A 123 2.22 13.78 11.47
CA SER A 123 2.51 12.39 11.13
C SER A 123 1.63 11.45 11.94
N CYS A 124 1.03 10.47 11.28
CA CYS A 124 0.23 9.44 11.96
C CYS A 124 1.07 8.65 12.97
N LYS A 125 2.35 8.39 12.66
CA LYS A 125 3.26 7.70 13.59
C LYS A 125 3.49 8.52 14.84
N ALA A 126 3.78 9.82 14.71
CA ALA A 126 4.03 10.69 15.85
C ALA A 126 2.77 10.86 16.72
N ALA A 127 1.63 11.14 16.11
CA ALA A 127 0.36 11.26 16.82
C ALA A 127 -0.06 9.96 17.51
N ASN A 128 0.16 8.80 16.88
CA ASN A 128 -0.18 7.50 17.44
C ASN A 128 0.65 7.14 18.69
N MET A 129 1.86 7.70 18.84
CA MET A 129 2.68 7.52 20.05
C MET A 129 2.05 8.16 21.30
N LEU A 130 1.16 9.14 21.13
CA LEU A 130 0.41 9.78 22.20
C LEU A 130 -0.91 9.04 22.42
N TYR A 131 -0.90 8.04 23.29
CA TYR A 131 -2.09 7.24 23.69
C TYR A 131 -2.93 6.67 22.55
N GLY A 132 -2.34 6.48 21.38
CA GLY A 132 -3.02 5.93 20.19
C GLY A 132 -3.70 7.00 19.31
N GLY A 133 -3.36 8.27 19.47
CA GLY A 133 -3.88 9.40 18.68
C GLY A 133 -4.84 10.30 19.43
N PRO A 134 -5.17 11.48 18.86
CA PRO A 134 -6.03 12.46 19.48
C PRO A 134 -7.52 12.06 19.50
N GLU A 135 -7.92 11.10 18.66
CA GLU A 135 -9.31 10.67 18.54
C GLU A 135 -9.72 9.73 19.68
N LEU A 136 -11.01 9.75 20.05
CA LEU A 136 -11.59 8.81 21.02
C LEU A 136 -11.45 7.35 20.56
N CYS A 137 -11.58 7.10 19.24
CA CYS A 137 -11.41 5.78 18.67
C CYS A 137 -9.92 5.43 18.49
N LYS A 138 -9.36 4.64 19.40
CA LYS A 138 -7.95 4.21 19.34
C LYS A 138 -7.61 3.33 18.14
N TYR A 139 -8.61 2.81 17.45
CA TYR A 139 -8.48 1.95 16.27
C TYR A 139 -8.74 2.70 14.96
N GLY A 140 -9.12 3.99 15.02
CA GLY A 140 -9.49 4.78 13.87
C GLY A 140 -8.31 5.38 13.11
N CYS A 141 -8.61 5.95 11.94
CA CYS A 141 -7.65 6.74 11.17
C CYS A 141 -7.28 8.01 11.94
N VAL A 142 -6.00 8.37 11.95
CA VAL A 142 -5.47 9.59 12.60
C VAL A 142 -5.55 10.80 11.68
N GLY A 143 -5.71 10.60 10.37
CA GLY A 143 -5.90 11.68 9.41
C GLY A 143 -4.64 12.50 9.04
N CYS A 144 -3.45 12.22 9.59
CA CYS A 144 -2.25 13.03 9.31
C CYS A 144 -1.60 12.78 7.94
N GLY A 145 -1.99 11.73 7.19
CA GLY A 145 -1.59 11.54 5.81
C GLY A 145 -0.24 10.86 5.56
N ASP A 146 0.34 10.08 6.50
CA ASP A 146 1.56 9.30 6.25
C ASP A 146 1.40 8.34 5.05
N CYS A 147 0.19 7.79 4.86
CA CYS A 147 -0.15 6.96 3.70
C CYS A 147 -0.18 7.75 2.39
N VAL A 148 -0.56 9.03 2.42
CA VAL A 148 -0.55 9.92 1.25
C VAL A 148 0.89 10.17 0.82
N SER A 149 1.75 10.56 1.76
CA SER A 149 3.17 10.83 1.51
C SER A 149 3.94 9.61 1.01
N SER A 150 3.50 8.40 1.39
CA SER A 150 4.12 7.15 0.94
C SER A 150 3.60 6.62 -0.40
N CYS A 151 2.53 7.22 -0.95
CA CYS A 151 1.92 6.76 -2.20
C CYS A 151 2.65 7.33 -3.42
N PRO A 152 3.37 6.50 -4.22
CA PRO A 152 4.16 7.00 -5.35
C PRO A 152 3.31 7.53 -6.52
N VAL A 153 2.05 7.12 -6.59
CA VAL A 153 1.13 7.49 -7.68
C VAL A 153 0.02 8.47 -7.26
N GLY A 154 0.06 8.97 -6.02
CA GLY A 154 -0.92 9.92 -5.50
C GLY A 154 -2.36 9.38 -5.42
N ALA A 155 -2.54 8.07 -5.32
CA ALA A 155 -3.85 7.42 -5.25
C ALA A 155 -4.59 7.62 -3.92
N ILE A 156 -3.98 8.30 -2.93
CA ILE A 156 -4.56 8.45 -1.60
C ILE A 156 -4.74 9.93 -1.28
N LYS A 157 -5.91 10.27 -0.75
CA LYS A 157 -6.21 11.60 -0.22
C LYS A 157 -6.77 11.48 1.19
N VAL A 158 -6.55 12.50 2.02
CA VAL A 158 -7.22 12.64 3.32
C VAL A 158 -8.29 13.70 3.17
N THR A 159 -9.52 13.32 3.48
CA THR A 159 -10.68 14.20 3.50
C THR A 159 -11.41 13.97 4.82
N ASP A 160 -11.79 15.03 5.51
CA ASP A 160 -12.48 14.94 6.81
C ASP A 160 -11.75 14.05 7.82
N GLU A 161 -10.40 14.17 7.88
CA GLU A 161 -9.50 13.39 8.75
C GLU A 161 -9.50 11.88 8.48
N LEU A 162 -10.05 11.44 7.35
CA LEU A 162 -10.09 10.06 6.91
C LEU A 162 -9.35 9.87 5.59
N ALA A 163 -8.51 8.84 5.51
CA ALA A 163 -7.82 8.49 4.27
C ALA A 163 -8.76 7.75 3.31
N HIS A 164 -8.75 8.15 2.05
CA HIS A 164 -9.48 7.54 0.95
C HIS A 164 -8.53 7.14 -0.16
N VAL A 165 -8.73 5.95 -0.71
CA VAL A 165 -7.95 5.43 -1.84
C VAL A 165 -8.78 5.53 -3.11
N ASP A 166 -8.18 6.06 -4.17
CA ASP A 166 -8.73 6.02 -5.52
C ASP A 166 -8.31 4.70 -6.19
N PRO A 167 -9.28 3.79 -6.45
CA PRO A 167 -8.97 2.50 -7.07
C PRO A 167 -8.36 2.63 -8.46
N ALA A 168 -8.77 3.64 -9.25
CA ALA A 168 -8.31 3.83 -10.62
C ALA A 168 -6.80 4.17 -10.70
N LEU A 169 -6.27 4.86 -9.68
CA LEU A 169 -4.85 5.24 -9.59
C LEU A 169 -4.01 4.24 -8.82
N CYS A 170 -4.63 3.35 -8.03
CA CYS A 170 -3.91 2.45 -7.14
C CYS A 170 -3.18 1.35 -7.91
N ILE A 171 -1.87 1.24 -7.70
CA ILE A 171 -1.02 0.18 -8.26
C ILE A 171 -0.76 -0.98 -7.30
N ALA A 172 -1.45 -1.05 -6.17
CA ALA A 172 -1.34 -2.10 -5.15
C ALA A 172 0.07 -2.34 -4.59
N CYS A 173 0.95 -1.33 -4.59
CA CYS A 173 2.35 -1.47 -4.15
C CYS A 173 2.53 -1.72 -2.65
N GLY A 174 1.50 -1.55 -1.82
CA GLY A 174 1.52 -1.80 -0.37
C GLY A 174 2.32 -0.79 0.46
N ALA A 175 2.84 0.29 -0.11
CA ALA A 175 3.59 1.30 0.64
C ALA A 175 2.74 1.94 1.75
N CYS A 176 1.47 2.23 1.45
CA CYS A 176 0.50 2.77 2.41
C CYS A 176 0.16 1.78 3.55
N VAL A 177 0.15 0.48 3.25
CA VAL A 177 -0.05 -0.58 4.27
C VAL A 177 1.07 -0.54 5.31
N LYS A 178 2.32 -0.44 4.85
CA LYS A 178 3.52 -0.36 5.71
C LYS A 178 3.61 0.96 6.48
N SER A 179 3.08 2.05 5.93
CA SER A 179 3.16 3.38 6.55
C SER A 179 2.10 3.61 7.62
N CYS A 180 0.98 2.87 7.59
CA CYS A 180 -0.12 3.06 8.54
C CYS A 180 0.21 2.48 9.92
N PRO A 181 0.39 3.30 11.00
CA PRO A 181 0.74 2.80 12.32
C PRO A 181 -0.41 2.03 12.99
N LYS A 182 -1.64 2.18 12.50
CA LYS A 182 -2.85 1.50 12.97
C LYS A 182 -3.16 0.21 12.20
N GLY A 183 -2.45 -0.07 11.10
CA GLY A 183 -2.73 -1.23 10.25
C GLY A 183 -4.12 -1.22 9.63
N LEU A 184 -4.61 -0.05 9.25
CA LEU A 184 -5.98 0.11 8.71
C LEU A 184 -6.09 -0.17 7.22
N ILE A 185 -4.97 -0.21 6.51
CA ILE A 185 -4.95 -0.33 5.06
C ILE A 185 -4.60 -1.76 4.69
N GLU A 186 -5.42 -2.38 3.89
CA GLU A 186 -5.25 -3.74 3.38
C GLU A 186 -5.30 -3.74 1.85
N LEU A 187 -4.62 -4.71 1.23
CA LEU A 187 -4.75 -4.98 -0.20
C LEU A 187 -5.83 -6.02 -0.39
N VAL A 188 -6.93 -5.63 -1.02
CA VAL A 188 -8.07 -6.49 -1.35
C VAL A 188 -8.13 -6.74 -2.85
N GLU A 189 -8.72 -7.85 -3.27
CA GLU A 189 -8.94 -8.15 -4.68
C GLU A 189 -9.97 -7.17 -5.29
N GLU A 190 -9.83 -6.82 -6.57
CA GLU A 190 -10.70 -5.84 -7.24
C GLU A 190 -12.15 -6.34 -7.38
N ASP A 191 -12.37 -7.65 -7.32
CA ASP A 191 -13.69 -8.27 -7.38
C ASP A 191 -14.40 -8.31 -6.00
N VAL A 192 -13.82 -7.74 -4.97
CA VAL A 192 -14.45 -7.61 -3.65
C VAL A 192 -15.43 -6.47 -3.63
N TYR A 193 -16.73 -6.80 -3.49
CA TYR A 193 -17.82 -5.82 -3.43
C TYR A 193 -18.30 -5.48 -2.02
N VAL A 194 -17.96 -6.29 -1.03
CA VAL A 194 -18.47 -6.12 0.35
C VAL A 194 -17.30 -6.07 1.31
N ILE A 195 -17.17 -4.96 2.02
CA ILE A 195 -16.03 -4.71 2.93
C ILE A 195 -16.53 -4.24 4.29
N VAL A 196 -15.84 -4.66 5.37
CA VAL A 196 -16.04 -4.16 6.73
C VAL A 196 -15.17 -2.93 6.95
N ALA A 197 -15.77 -1.74 6.87
CA ALA A 197 -15.06 -0.46 7.01
C ALA A 197 -14.94 -0.03 8.49
N CYS A 198 -14.42 -0.92 9.35
CA CYS A 198 -14.18 -0.66 10.77
C CYS A 198 -13.09 -1.60 11.29
N SER A 199 -12.29 -1.11 12.25
CA SER A 199 -11.26 -1.89 12.93
C SER A 199 -11.38 -1.85 14.45
N ASN A 200 -12.44 -1.24 14.99
CA ASN A 200 -12.66 -1.09 16.44
C ASN A 200 -13.03 -2.45 17.08
N LYS A 201 -12.28 -2.82 18.14
CA LYS A 201 -12.48 -4.06 18.91
C LYS A 201 -13.14 -3.83 20.28
N GLU A 202 -13.51 -2.60 20.60
CA GLU A 202 -14.17 -2.29 21.86
C GLU A 202 -15.60 -2.87 21.92
N LYS A 203 -16.09 -3.08 23.13
CA LYS A 203 -17.51 -3.49 23.32
C LYS A 203 -18.45 -2.44 22.73
N GLY A 204 -19.50 -2.87 22.08
CA GLY A 204 -20.40 -2.03 21.28
C GLY A 204 -20.89 -0.76 21.98
N ALA A 205 -21.16 -0.80 23.29
CA ALA A 205 -21.57 0.36 24.07
C ALA A 205 -20.46 1.41 24.19
N ILE A 206 -19.20 1.00 24.30
CA ILE A 206 -18.04 1.90 24.35
C ILE A 206 -17.70 2.40 22.96
N ALA A 207 -17.62 1.47 21.98
CA ALA A 207 -17.34 1.79 20.59
C ALA A 207 -18.30 2.87 20.04
N ARG A 208 -19.60 2.78 20.38
CA ARG A 208 -20.62 3.74 19.96
C ARG A 208 -20.44 5.14 20.57
N LYS A 209 -19.85 5.23 21.76
CA LYS A 209 -19.52 6.53 22.39
C LYS A 209 -18.30 7.18 21.71
N HIS A 210 -17.38 6.39 21.18
CA HIS A 210 -16.14 6.87 20.57
C HIS A 210 -16.30 7.20 19.08
N CYS A 211 -17.19 6.48 18.37
CA CYS A 211 -17.40 6.65 16.94
C CYS A 211 -18.85 6.28 16.56
N MET A 212 -19.53 7.18 15.86
CA MET A 212 -20.89 6.90 15.35
C MET A 212 -20.88 5.84 14.25
N ASN A 213 -19.81 5.81 13.44
CA ASN A 213 -19.62 4.85 12.35
C ASN A 213 -18.76 3.65 12.81
N THR A 214 -19.26 2.86 13.77
CA THR A 214 -18.50 1.75 14.36
C THR A 214 -19.24 0.43 14.31
N CYS A 215 -18.49 -0.68 14.31
CA CYS A 215 -19.05 -2.01 14.58
C CYS A 215 -19.40 -2.11 16.07
N ILE A 216 -20.61 -2.61 16.36
CA ILE A 216 -21.08 -2.81 17.74
C ILE A 216 -21.08 -4.29 18.14
N GLY A 217 -20.53 -5.17 17.31
CA GLY A 217 -20.47 -6.61 17.60
C GLY A 217 -21.80 -7.32 17.70
N CYS A 218 -22.87 -6.80 17.07
CA CYS A 218 -24.26 -7.29 17.24
C CYS A 218 -24.55 -8.64 16.57
N LYS A 219 -23.62 -9.19 15.80
CA LYS A 219 -23.70 -10.48 15.09
C LYS A 219 -24.86 -10.63 14.08
N LYS A 220 -25.57 -9.53 13.72
CA LYS A 220 -26.63 -9.62 12.70
C LYS A 220 -26.09 -10.06 11.34
N CYS A 221 -24.94 -9.52 10.92
CA CYS A 221 -24.27 -9.87 9.67
C CYS A 221 -23.86 -11.35 9.61
N GLU A 222 -23.41 -11.91 10.73
CA GLU A 222 -23.05 -13.33 10.87
C GLU A 222 -24.28 -14.24 10.69
N LYS A 223 -25.42 -13.85 11.30
CA LYS A 223 -26.69 -14.65 11.24
C LYS A 223 -27.33 -14.66 9.85
N VAL A 224 -27.19 -13.60 9.06
CA VAL A 224 -27.82 -13.49 7.73
C VAL A 224 -26.94 -13.98 6.59
N CYS A 225 -25.67 -14.34 6.85
CA CYS A 225 -24.75 -14.80 5.83
C CYS A 225 -25.06 -16.26 5.44
N PRO A 226 -25.51 -16.52 4.19
CA PRO A 226 -25.87 -17.88 3.77
C PRO A 226 -24.67 -18.82 3.71
N GLU A 227 -23.49 -18.27 3.37
CA GLU A 227 -22.25 -19.04 3.18
C GLU A 227 -21.42 -19.15 4.47
N GLY A 228 -21.89 -18.58 5.60
CA GLY A 228 -21.10 -18.53 6.83
C GLY A 228 -19.75 -17.80 6.70
N ALA A 229 -19.62 -16.94 5.67
CA ALA A 229 -18.40 -16.19 5.39
C ALA A 229 -18.15 -15.05 6.37
N VAL A 230 -19.15 -14.63 7.15
CA VAL A 230 -19.03 -13.53 8.11
C VAL A 230 -18.94 -14.07 9.52
N THR A 231 -17.89 -13.68 10.23
CA THR A 231 -17.69 -14.00 11.65
C THR A 231 -17.52 -12.74 12.47
N VAL A 232 -17.95 -12.77 13.74
CA VAL A 232 -17.78 -11.65 14.68
C VAL A 232 -16.92 -12.13 15.84
N THR A 233 -15.67 -11.72 15.84
CA THR A 233 -14.67 -12.00 16.88
C THR A 233 -14.16 -10.68 17.45
N ASP A 234 -13.83 -10.64 18.74
CA ASP A 234 -13.35 -9.42 19.42
C ASP A 234 -14.25 -8.19 19.17
N ASN A 235 -15.57 -8.36 19.19
CA ASN A 235 -16.59 -7.34 18.92
C ASN A 235 -16.55 -6.74 17.50
N LEU A 236 -15.79 -7.30 16.57
CA LEU A 236 -15.60 -6.82 15.22
C LEU A 236 -16.01 -7.89 14.20
N SER A 237 -16.77 -7.47 13.20
CA SER A 237 -17.12 -8.30 12.04
C SER A 237 -15.92 -8.48 11.12
N ARG A 238 -15.73 -9.70 10.60
CA ARG A 238 -14.73 -10.05 9.60
C ARG A 238 -15.39 -10.88 8.50
N ILE A 239 -14.91 -10.72 7.28
CA ILE A 239 -15.41 -11.47 6.12
C ILE A 239 -14.26 -12.36 5.62
N ASP A 240 -14.57 -13.64 5.47
CA ASP A 240 -13.72 -14.61 4.80
C ASP A 240 -14.05 -14.56 3.29
N TYR A 241 -13.20 -13.90 2.53
CA TYR A 241 -13.40 -13.72 1.09
C TYR A 241 -13.26 -15.03 0.30
N SER A 242 -12.66 -16.08 0.85
CA SER A 242 -12.64 -17.38 0.20
C SER A 242 -14.00 -18.07 0.14
N LYS A 243 -14.93 -17.67 1.02
CA LYS A 243 -16.31 -18.19 1.11
C LYS A 243 -17.37 -17.19 0.67
N CYS A 244 -16.99 -15.91 0.56
CA CYS A 244 -17.94 -14.84 0.31
C CYS A 244 -18.41 -14.83 -1.15
N THR A 245 -19.72 -14.90 -1.37
CA THR A 245 -20.35 -14.78 -2.70
C THR A 245 -20.74 -13.35 -3.05
N HIS A 246 -20.31 -12.37 -2.25
CA HIS A 246 -20.59 -10.94 -2.44
C HIS A 246 -22.08 -10.56 -2.55
N CYS A 247 -22.98 -11.33 -1.97
CA CYS A 247 -24.43 -11.14 -2.08
C CYS A 247 -25.00 -9.88 -1.39
N GLY A 248 -24.22 -9.15 -0.58
CA GLY A 248 -24.60 -7.89 0.05
C GLY A 248 -25.51 -7.99 1.28
N LYS A 249 -26.13 -9.14 1.60
CA LYS A 249 -27.08 -9.30 2.71
C LYS A 249 -26.55 -8.83 4.06
N CYS A 250 -25.27 -9.02 4.33
CA CYS A 250 -24.64 -8.56 5.57
C CYS A 250 -24.55 -7.03 5.65
N ALA A 251 -24.39 -6.33 4.52
CA ALA A 251 -24.39 -4.87 4.45
C ALA A 251 -25.79 -4.30 4.73
N GLU A 252 -26.84 -4.90 4.15
CA GLU A 252 -28.23 -4.51 4.38
C GLU A 252 -28.65 -4.72 5.85
N ALA A 253 -28.25 -5.85 6.45
CA ALA A 253 -28.56 -6.18 7.83
C ALA A 253 -27.77 -5.36 8.86
N CYS A 254 -26.71 -4.63 8.46
CA CYS A 254 -25.85 -3.90 9.36
C CYS A 254 -26.52 -2.62 9.89
N PRO A 255 -26.82 -2.51 11.20
CA PRO A 255 -27.54 -1.37 11.75
C PRO A 255 -26.71 -0.08 11.77
N THR A 256 -25.38 -0.21 11.77
CA THR A 256 -24.43 0.92 11.76
C THR A 256 -23.84 1.17 10.38
N LYS A 257 -24.24 0.40 9.37
CA LYS A 257 -23.81 0.53 7.98
C LYS A 257 -22.30 0.57 7.77
N ILE A 258 -21.54 -0.10 8.65
CA ILE A 258 -20.08 -0.21 8.53
C ILE A 258 -19.66 -1.30 7.53
N ILE A 259 -20.56 -2.19 7.16
CA ILE A 259 -20.33 -3.10 6.05
C ILE A 259 -20.81 -2.37 4.81
N LYS A 260 -19.88 -2.08 3.90
CA LYS A 260 -20.14 -1.28 2.71
C LYS A 260 -20.09 -2.14 1.47
N ILE A 261 -20.96 -1.83 0.52
CA ILE A 261 -20.85 -2.31 -0.85
C ILE A 261 -19.98 -1.30 -1.59
N VAL A 262 -18.89 -1.75 -2.19
CA VAL A 262 -17.91 -0.92 -2.87
C VAL A 262 -17.67 -1.44 -4.28
N ASP A 263 -17.34 -0.56 -5.20
CA ASP A 263 -16.85 -0.90 -6.53
C ASP A 263 -15.36 -0.54 -6.56
N LEU A 264 -14.51 -1.55 -6.56
CA LEU A 264 -13.05 -1.39 -6.56
C LEU A 264 -12.44 -1.64 -7.94
N ALA A 265 -13.26 -1.96 -8.94
CA ALA A 265 -12.78 -2.17 -10.29
C ALA A 265 -12.12 -0.90 -10.83
N LYS A 266 -10.95 -1.06 -11.40
CA LYS A 266 -10.28 0.02 -12.14
C LYS A 266 -11.06 0.31 -13.40
N LYS A 267 -11.63 1.50 -13.49
CA LYS A 267 -12.34 1.98 -14.70
C LYS A 267 -11.45 2.85 -15.52
#